data_25181d6bf29adaa78bc82851737b2811
#
_entry.id   25181d6bf29adaa78bc82851737b2811
#
_cell.length_a   1.000
_cell.length_b   1.000
_cell.length_c   1.000
_cell.angle_alpha   90.00
_cell.angle_beta   90.00
_cell.angle_gamma   90.00
#
_symmetry.space_group_name_H-M   'P 1'
#
loop_
_entity.id
_entity.type
_entity.pdbx_description
1 polymer ?
#
loop_
_entity_poly.entity_id
_entity_poly.type
_entity_poly.pdbx_seq_one_letter_code
_entity_poly.pdbx_strand_id
1 'polypeptide(L)'
;MAVQIQTRRSSTLNDRPFPTRLGEGELALNNHSTSPGLYFADNVSTPSTGLIKVGPVHVGSTAPNSSAAGFTSSSKGETWLDTTSTEIFKIFDGSSFQTAKAVVSISAGQPANPVNGQLHYDTSASQLIMYSSASSAWINV
;
A
#
# COMPACT_ATOMS: atom_id res chain seq x y z
N MET A 1 -35.65 10.99 14.32
CA MET A 1 -35.63 10.06 13.16
C MET A 1 -34.38 9.21 13.27
N ALA A 2 -34.49 7.89 13.33
CA ALA A 2 -33.31 7.04 13.38
C ALA A 2 -32.71 6.95 11.95
N VAL A 3 -31.46 7.32 11.80
CA VAL A 3 -30.73 7.15 10.53
C VAL A 3 -30.21 5.73 10.50
N GLN A 4 -30.72 4.92 9.57
CA GLN A 4 -30.21 3.58 9.33
C GLN A 4 -29.08 3.66 8.31
N ILE A 5 -27.84 3.36 8.72
CA ILE A 5 -26.72 3.22 7.81
C ILE A 5 -26.76 1.80 7.25
N GLN A 6 -27.07 1.67 5.98
CA GLN A 6 -26.96 0.38 5.28
C GLN A 6 -25.55 0.21 4.77
N THR A 7 -24.94 -0.94 5.04
CA THR A 7 -23.63 -1.32 4.52
C THR A 7 -23.75 -2.56 3.66
N ARG A 8 -23.10 -2.56 2.50
CA ARG A 8 -22.94 -3.79 1.71
C ARG A 8 -21.91 -4.69 2.39
N ARG A 9 -22.14 -5.98 2.37
CA ARG A 9 -21.26 -6.95 3.05
C ARG A 9 -20.89 -8.09 2.13
N SER A 10 -19.65 -8.57 2.26
CA SER A 10 -19.16 -9.82 1.71
C SER A 10 -18.37 -10.58 2.77
N SER A 11 -18.33 -11.90 2.67
CA SER A 11 -17.46 -12.79 3.44
C SER A 11 -16.56 -13.62 2.51
N THR A 12 -16.52 -13.27 1.23
CA THR A 12 -15.70 -13.94 0.24
C THR A 12 -14.26 -13.47 0.31
N LEU A 13 -13.32 -14.40 0.22
CA LEU A 13 -11.88 -14.10 0.20
C LEU A 13 -11.56 -13.07 -0.89
N ASN A 14 -10.85 -12.00 -0.50
CA ASN A 14 -10.40 -10.92 -1.38
C ASN A 14 -11.50 -10.18 -2.16
N ASP A 15 -12.77 -10.34 -1.80
CA ASP A 15 -13.88 -9.69 -2.51
C ASP A 15 -13.88 -8.18 -2.23
N ARG A 16 -13.91 -7.40 -3.30
CA ARG A 16 -14.01 -5.94 -3.30
C ARG A 16 -15.29 -5.53 -4.03
N PRO A 17 -16.04 -4.57 -3.50
CA PRO A 17 -17.23 -4.08 -4.19
C PRO A 17 -16.83 -3.35 -5.48
N PHE A 18 -17.69 -3.42 -6.50
CA PHE A 18 -17.55 -2.54 -7.67
C PHE A 18 -17.95 -1.11 -7.27
N PRO A 19 -17.10 -0.09 -7.53
CA PRO A 19 -17.41 1.29 -7.16
C PRO A 19 -18.72 1.80 -7.79
N THR A 20 -19.04 1.35 -9.02
CA THR A 20 -20.29 1.68 -9.71
C THR A 20 -21.57 1.15 -9.03
N ARG A 21 -21.41 0.26 -8.05
CA ARG A 21 -22.52 -0.31 -7.27
C ARG A 21 -22.70 0.34 -5.91
N LEU A 22 -21.77 1.25 -5.54
CA LEU A 22 -21.85 2.00 -4.29
C LEU A 22 -22.47 3.38 -4.56
N GLY A 23 -23.47 3.72 -3.75
CA GLY A 23 -24.02 5.07 -3.71
C GLY A 23 -23.03 6.05 -3.07
N GLU A 24 -23.27 7.34 -3.27
CA GLU A 24 -22.50 8.40 -2.63
C GLU A 24 -22.55 8.25 -1.10
N GLY A 25 -21.37 8.19 -0.45
CA GLY A 25 -21.25 7.96 0.99
C GLY A 25 -21.61 6.55 1.47
N GLU A 26 -21.92 5.63 0.57
CA GLU A 26 -22.19 4.23 0.94
C GLU A 26 -20.89 3.51 1.29
N LEU A 27 -20.93 2.76 2.40
CA LEU A 27 -19.80 1.93 2.85
C LEU A 27 -20.05 0.47 2.47
N ALA A 28 -18.97 -0.24 2.12
CA ALA A 28 -18.97 -1.68 1.94
C ALA A 28 -17.95 -2.35 2.84
N LEU A 29 -18.30 -3.51 3.36
CA LEU A 29 -17.49 -4.26 4.30
C LEU A 29 -17.21 -5.66 3.76
N ASN A 30 -15.95 -6.06 3.65
CA ASN A 30 -15.58 -7.47 3.59
C ASN A 30 -15.11 -7.91 4.98
N ASN A 31 -15.80 -8.90 5.55
CA ASN A 31 -15.52 -9.44 6.87
C ASN A 31 -14.80 -10.81 6.82
N HIS A 32 -14.24 -11.19 5.68
CA HIS A 32 -13.44 -12.41 5.59
C HIS A 32 -12.21 -12.32 6.51
N SER A 33 -11.92 -13.38 7.26
CA SER A 33 -10.90 -13.38 8.33
C SER A 33 -9.49 -13.03 7.85
N THR A 34 -9.12 -13.40 6.62
CA THR A 34 -7.77 -13.18 6.07
C THR A 34 -7.70 -12.01 5.07
N SER A 35 -8.84 -11.47 4.65
CA SER A 35 -8.90 -10.35 3.70
C SER A 35 -9.97 -9.31 4.08
N PRO A 36 -9.99 -8.84 5.33
CA PRO A 36 -10.97 -7.85 5.74
C PRO A 36 -10.75 -6.52 5.04
N GLY A 37 -11.82 -5.76 4.85
CA GLY A 37 -11.71 -4.44 4.25
C GLY A 37 -12.97 -3.61 4.43
N LEU A 38 -12.78 -2.33 4.67
CA LEU A 38 -13.80 -1.31 4.61
C LEU A 38 -13.54 -0.47 3.36
N TYR A 39 -14.57 -0.21 2.57
CA TYR A 39 -14.46 0.42 1.26
C TYR A 39 -15.52 1.49 1.07
N PHE A 40 -15.20 2.49 0.24
CA PHE A 40 -16.15 3.45 -0.34
C PHE A 40 -15.73 3.82 -1.76
N ALA A 41 -16.67 4.32 -2.56
CA ALA A 41 -16.38 4.84 -3.89
C ALA A 41 -15.67 6.19 -3.80
N ASP A 42 -14.74 6.47 -4.72
CA ASP A 42 -13.88 7.66 -4.68
C ASP A 42 -14.57 8.98 -5.06
N ASN A 43 -15.79 8.92 -5.56
CA ASN A 43 -16.57 10.08 -5.99
C ASN A 43 -15.88 11.02 -7.02
N VAL A 44 -14.91 10.48 -7.78
CA VAL A 44 -14.20 11.26 -8.82
C VAL A 44 -15.05 11.39 -10.08
N SER A 45 -16.00 10.47 -10.30
CA SER A 45 -16.92 10.45 -11.43
C SER A 45 -18.29 9.92 -11.01
N THR A 46 -19.32 10.16 -11.83
CA THR A 46 -20.65 9.60 -11.60
C THR A 46 -21.07 8.76 -12.83
N PRO A 47 -21.16 7.42 -12.71
CA PRO A 47 -20.84 6.61 -11.52
C PRO A 47 -19.34 6.57 -11.24
N SER A 48 -18.98 6.41 -9.96
CA SER A 48 -17.59 6.31 -9.53
C SER A 48 -16.85 5.16 -10.20
N THR A 49 -15.60 5.39 -10.60
CA THR A 49 -14.75 4.39 -11.26
C THR A 49 -13.64 3.87 -10.35
N GLY A 50 -13.37 4.54 -9.25
CA GLY A 50 -12.36 4.16 -8.26
C GLY A 50 -12.95 3.72 -6.93
N LEU A 51 -12.19 2.89 -6.21
CA LEU A 51 -12.54 2.35 -4.91
C LEU A 51 -11.44 2.69 -3.93
N ILE A 52 -11.80 3.25 -2.78
CA ILE A 52 -10.88 3.54 -1.69
C ILE A 52 -11.05 2.49 -0.59
N LYS A 53 -9.96 1.87 -0.18
CA LYS A 53 -9.92 0.98 0.97
C LYS A 53 -9.47 1.75 2.21
N VAL A 54 -10.26 1.67 3.27
CA VAL A 54 -9.94 2.23 4.59
C VAL A 54 -9.63 1.07 5.52
N GLY A 55 -8.34 0.72 5.67
CA GLY A 55 -7.91 -0.37 6.54
C GLY A 55 -8.80 -1.61 6.59
N PRO A 56 -8.44 -2.61 7.33
CA PRO A 56 -7.11 -2.82 7.94
C PRO A 56 -6.02 -3.10 6.91
N VAL A 57 -4.78 -3.18 7.36
CA VAL A 57 -3.65 -3.63 6.53
C VAL A 57 -3.94 -5.03 6.01
N HIS A 58 -3.74 -5.26 4.73
CA HIS A 58 -3.76 -6.62 4.20
C HIS A 58 -2.53 -7.39 4.68
N VAL A 59 -2.72 -8.60 5.18
CA VAL A 59 -1.64 -9.46 5.64
C VAL A 59 -1.67 -10.77 4.86
N GLY A 60 -0.58 -11.12 4.20
CA GLY A 60 -0.49 -12.36 3.43
C GLY A 60 0.66 -12.38 2.44
N SER A 61 0.91 -13.56 1.86
CA SER A 61 1.96 -13.78 0.85
C SER A 61 1.55 -13.36 -0.55
N THR A 62 0.29 -12.97 -0.76
CA THR A 62 -0.28 -12.58 -2.05
C THR A 62 -0.76 -11.15 -1.97
N ALA A 63 -0.43 -10.34 -2.96
CA ALA A 63 -0.84 -8.94 -2.99
C ALA A 63 -2.38 -8.80 -2.94
N PRO A 64 -2.92 -7.75 -2.31
CA PRO A 64 -4.35 -7.60 -2.03
C PRO A 64 -5.29 -7.72 -3.25
N ASN A 65 -4.79 -7.47 -4.45
CA ASN A 65 -5.56 -7.45 -5.69
C ASN A 65 -5.20 -8.56 -6.67
N SER A 66 -4.24 -9.45 -6.37
CA SER A 66 -3.73 -10.43 -7.34
C SER A 66 -4.67 -11.60 -7.58
N SER A 67 -5.57 -11.88 -6.65
CA SER A 67 -6.59 -12.93 -6.77
C SER A 67 -7.94 -12.46 -6.22
N ALA A 68 -8.24 -11.18 -6.39
CA ALA A 68 -9.47 -10.59 -5.89
C ALA A 68 -10.68 -11.09 -6.67
N ALA A 69 -11.77 -11.38 -5.96
CA ALA A 69 -13.10 -11.40 -6.51
C ALA A 69 -13.62 -9.95 -6.62
N GLY A 70 -14.44 -9.66 -7.62
CA GLY A 70 -14.98 -8.33 -7.81
C GLY A 70 -13.97 -7.33 -8.37
N PHE A 71 -13.91 -6.11 -7.83
CA PHE A 71 -13.06 -5.04 -8.34
C PHE A 71 -11.58 -5.27 -7.98
N THR A 72 -10.70 -5.29 -8.97
CA THR A 72 -9.32 -5.73 -8.81
C THR A 72 -8.30 -4.63 -8.56
N SER A 73 -8.64 -3.35 -8.76
CA SER A 73 -7.71 -2.24 -8.56
C SER A 73 -7.51 -1.93 -7.09
N SER A 74 -6.26 -1.73 -6.68
CA SER A 74 -5.91 -1.19 -5.37
C SER A 74 -5.98 0.32 -5.36
N SER A 75 -6.28 0.90 -4.19
CA SER A 75 -6.29 2.35 -3.99
C SER A 75 -4.88 2.86 -3.68
N LYS A 76 -4.51 4.02 -4.22
CA LYS A 76 -3.26 4.68 -3.84
C LYS A 76 -3.21 4.90 -2.32
N GLY A 77 -2.13 4.49 -1.69
CA GLY A 77 -1.97 4.51 -0.23
C GLY A 77 -2.47 3.23 0.47
N GLU A 78 -3.05 2.28 -0.26
CA GLU A 78 -3.41 0.98 0.32
C GLU A 78 -2.16 0.24 0.82
N THR A 79 -2.26 -0.38 1.99
CA THR A 79 -1.13 -0.99 2.68
C THR A 79 -1.20 -2.51 2.69
N TRP A 80 -0.05 -3.15 2.62
CA TRP A 80 0.12 -4.59 2.62
C TRP A 80 1.34 -5.00 3.44
N LEU A 81 1.15 -5.91 4.39
CA LEU A 81 2.23 -6.63 5.05
C LEU A 81 2.46 -7.94 4.28
N ASP A 82 3.48 -7.94 3.45
CA ASP A 82 3.89 -9.10 2.65
C ASP A 82 4.64 -10.11 3.52
N THR A 83 4.09 -11.32 3.62
CA THR A 83 4.63 -12.42 4.45
C THR A 83 5.29 -13.51 3.61
N THR A 84 5.69 -13.22 2.35
CA THR A 84 6.27 -14.22 1.43
C THR A 84 7.57 -14.83 1.97
N SER A 85 8.44 -14.03 2.57
CA SER A 85 9.73 -14.50 3.13
C SER A 85 10.07 -13.83 4.45
N THR A 86 10.29 -12.54 4.44
CA THR A 86 10.41 -11.66 5.59
C THR A 86 9.26 -10.68 5.56
N GLU A 87 8.70 -10.34 6.70
CA GLU A 87 7.60 -9.39 6.78
C GLU A 87 8.04 -8.03 6.23
N ILE A 88 7.52 -7.67 5.06
CA ILE A 88 7.83 -6.42 4.38
C ILE A 88 6.56 -5.58 4.29
N PHE A 89 6.61 -4.37 4.84
CA PHE A 89 5.52 -3.41 4.71
C PHE A 89 5.58 -2.72 3.36
N LYS A 90 4.48 -2.78 2.61
CA LYS A 90 4.33 -2.20 1.27
C LYS A 90 3.17 -1.23 1.20
N ILE A 91 3.29 -0.23 0.33
CA ILE A 91 2.27 0.78 0.06
C ILE A 91 2.03 0.82 -1.44
N PHE A 92 0.76 0.86 -1.86
CA PHE A 92 0.41 1.01 -3.27
C PHE A 92 0.61 2.45 -3.72
N ASP A 93 1.45 2.67 -4.74
CA ASP A 93 1.79 4.01 -5.25
C ASP A 93 0.84 4.54 -6.33
N GLY A 94 -0.14 3.73 -6.73
CA GLY A 94 -1.07 3.98 -7.82
C GLY A 94 -0.83 3.07 -9.03
N SER A 95 0.29 2.35 -9.09
CA SER A 95 0.62 1.38 -10.14
C SER A 95 1.03 0.01 -9.58
N SER A 96 1.76 -0.03 -8.47
CA SER A 96 2.23 -1.26 -7.83
C SER A 96 2.48 -1.08 -6.33
N PHE A 97 2.60 -2.21 -5.62
CA PHE A 97 2.98 -2.19 -4.21
C PHE A 97 4.48 -1.99 -4.06
N GLN A 98 4.89 -0.84 -3.55
CA GLN A 98 6.28 -0.49 -3.27
C GLN A 98 6.61 -0.81 -1.82
N THR A 99 7.79 -1.35 -1.58
CA THR A 99 8.33 -1.48 -0.22
C THR A 99 8.42 -0.08 0.41
N ALA A 100 7.87 0.07 1.62
CA ALA A 100 8.08 1.27 2.40
C ALA A 100 9.59 1.41 2.59
N LYS A 101 10.17 2.46 2.00
CA LYS A 101 11.64 2.64 1.99
C LYS A 101 12.13 2.75 3.43
N ALA A 102 13.07 1.90 3.78
CA ALA A 102 13.83 2.10 5.01
C ALA A 102 14.50 3.48 4.96
N VAL A 103 14.60 4.13 6.11
CA VAL A 103 15.34 5.38 6.24
C VAL A 103 16.82 5.19 5.89
N VAL A 104 17.31 3.96 6.03
CA VAL A 104 18.69 3.56 5.66
C VAL A 104 18.59 2.49 4.57
N SER A 105 19.22 2.74 3.43
CA SER A 105 19.42 1.69 2.42
C SER A 105 20.61 0.80 2.81
N ILE A 106 20.52 -0.51 2.54
CA ILE A 106 21.55 -1.48 2.90
C ILE A 106 21.89 -2.31 1.68
N SER A 107 23.10 -2.18 1.14
CA SER A 107 23.61 -2.99 0.03
C SER A 107 25.12 -2.79 -0.15
N ALA A 108 25.76 -3.64 -0.99
CA ALA A 108 27.16 -3.46 -1.39
C ALA A 108 27.37 -2.31 -2.39
N GLY A 109 26.31 -1.83 -3.02
CA GLY A 109 26.36 -0.74 -4.00
C GLY A 109 25.55 0.47 -3.54
N GLN A 110 26.06 1.65 -3.81
CA GLN A 110 25.38 2.90 -3.50
C GLN A 110 24.08 3.06 -4.33
N PRO A 111 23.00 3.62 -3.76
CA PRO A 111 21.79 3.97 -4.51
C PRO A 111 22.07 4.89 -5.70
N ALA A 112 21.50 4.57 -6.88
CA ALA A 112 21.77 5.29 -8.12
C ALA A 112 21.20 6.73 -8.15
N ASN A 113 20.10 6.98 -7.44
CA ASN A 113 19.44 8.29 -7.38
C ASN A 113 19.28 8.73 -5.91
N PRO A 114 20.35 9.08 -5.23
CA PRO A 114 20.27 9.44 -3.83
C PRO A 114 19.63 10.83 -3.63
N VAL A 115 18.99 11.01 -2.49
CA VAL A 115 18.50 12.32 -2.06
C VAL A 115 19.39 12.87 -0.95
N ASN A 116 19.47 14.20 -0.84
CA ASN A 116 20.29 14.85 0.20
C ASN A 116 19.92 14.36 1.60
N GLY A 117 20.92 13.98 2.39
CA GLY A 117 20.74 13.42 3.73
C GLY A 117 20.32 11.94 3.77
N GLN A 118 20.22 11.26 2.61
CA GLN A 118 19.94 9.83 2.58
C GLN A 118 21.07 9.05 3.24
N LEU A 119 20.72 8.16 4.18
CA LEU A 119 21.66 7.24 4.80
C LEU A 119 21.77 5.94 4.01
N HIS A 120 22.97 5.39 3.93
CA HIS A 120 23.25 4.12 3.30
C HIS A 120 24.32 3.36 4.10
N TYR A 121 24.04 2.10 4.41
CA TYR A 121 25.02 1.18 4.96
C TYR A 121 25.64 0.36 3.83
N ASP A 122 26.89 0.65 3.49
CA ASP A 122 27.68 -0.11 2.51
C ASP A 122 28.16 -1.42 3.15
N THR A 123 27.59 -2.54 2.70
CA THR A 123 27.96 -3.86 3.26
C THR A 123 29.31 -4.35 2.78
N SER A 124 29.87 -3.81 1.68
CA SER A 124 31.20 -4.15 1.19
C SER A 124 32.30 -3.46 1.99
N ALA A 125 32.06 -2.21 2.38
CA ALA A 125 32.99 -1.43 3.22
C ALA A 125 32.65 -1.53 4.72
N SER A 126 31.52 -2.16 5.09
CA SER A 126 31.00 -2.21 6.46
C SER A 126 30.85 -0.82 7.09
N GLN A 127 30.34 0.15 6.34
CA GLN A 127 30.38 1.57 6.68
C GLN A 127 29.01 2.23 6.47
N LEU A 128 28.61 3.08 7.43
CA LEU A 128 27.45 3.96 7.29
C LEU A 128 27.90 5.27 6.63
N ILE A 129 27.24 5.65 5.54
CA ILE A 129 27.52 6.86 4.78
C ILE A 129 26.24 7.67 4.55
N MET A 130 26.37 8.96 4.32
CA MET A 130 25.28 9.88 4.02
C MET A 130 25.54 10.59 2.70
N TYR A 131 24.51 10.72 1.87
CA TYR A 131 24.63 11.48 0.63
C TYR A 131 24.55 13.00 0.90
N SER A 132 25.52 13.73 0.39
CA SER A 132 25.54 15.20 0.41
C SER A 132 25.35 15.74 -1.01
N SER A 133 24.24 16.44 -1.25
CA SER A 133 24.00 17.12 -2.53
C SER A 133 24.97 18.31 -2.75
N ALA A 134 25.52 18.90 -1.69
CA ALA A 134 26.49 19.98 -1.79
C ALA A 134 27.82 19.53 -2.40
N SER A 135 28.25 18.31 -2.10
CA SER A 135 29.43 17.68 -2.70
C SER A 135 29.11 16.71 -3.82
N SER A 136 27.83 16.41 -4.05
CA SER A 136 27.35 15.36 -4.97
C SER A 136 28.03 14.00 -4.69
N ALA A 137 28.27 13.69 -3.43
CA ALA A 137 29.02 12.52 -3.01
C ALA A 137 28.44 11.90 -1.72
N TRP A 138 28.77 10.61 -1.53
CA TRP A 138 28.57 9.92 -0.27
C TRP A 138 29.74 10.23 0.68
N ILE A 139 29.40 10.67 1.88
CA ILE A 139 30.36 11.04 2.92
C ILE A 139 30.20 10.14 4.15
N ASN A 140 31.26 9.91 4.87
CA ASN A 140 31.23 9.14 6.11
C ASN A 140 30.47 9.90 7.20
N VAL A 141 29.73 9.15 8.00
CA VAL A 141 28.96 9.66 9.15
C VAL A 141 29.67 9.30 10.44
#